data_228efd2f41c9bbe5b03e0f93e026fa69
#
_entry.id   228efd2f41c9bbe5b03e0f93e026fa69
#
_cell.length_a   1.000
_cell.length_b   1.000
_cell.length_c   1.000
_cell.angle_alpha   90.00
_cell.angle_beta   90.00
_cell.angle_gamma   90.00
#
_symmetry.space_group_name_H-M   'P 1'
#
loop_
_entity.id
_entity.type
_entity.pdbx_description
1 polymer ?
#
loop_
_entity_poly.entity_id
_entity_poly.type
_entity_poly.pdbx_seq_one_letter_code
_entity_poly.pdbx_strand_id
1 'polypeptide(L)'
;MEKFTLRKASQPDIKEIMKIEKDSFLPEIREKEELFIERICVFPEGFFVFEEEETGHLAGYFSSELWETIPDFNEFSVGHSIKKIHSDNGKILYISSFALPEKFRGKGNGTKFFNTAIKELETDFLPEKEVLMVNEDWKGARHIYEKSGFMEISRIENAFFPSRAGIVMERHCVSF
;
A
#
# COMPACT_ATOMS: atom_id res chain seq x y z
N MET A 1 20.19 17.03 0.24
CA MET A 1 19.53 15.76 0.59
C MET A 1 18.05 15.99 0.35
N GLU A 2 17.46 15.23 -0.57
CA GLU A 2 16.03 15.35 -0.93
C GLU A 2 15.17 15.24 0.34
N LYS A 3 14.29 16.19 0.56
CA LYS A 3 13.35 16.20 1.69
C LYS A 3 11.97 15.84 1.18
N PHE A 4 11.27 15.03 1.95
CA PHE A 4 9.94 14.55 1.62
C PHE A 4 9.01 14.73 2.81
N THR A 5 7.79 15.15 2.53
CA THR A 5 6.70 15.26 3.49
C THR A 5 5.67 14.16 3.22
N LEU A 6 5.25 13.44 4.26
CA LEU A 6 4.08 12.57 4.24
C LEU A 6 2.83 13.41 4.48
N ARG A 7 1.83 13.29 3.61
CA ARG A 7 0.51 13.89 3.82
C ARG A 7 -0.60 12.99 3.30
N LYS A 8 -1.80 13.23 3.76
CA LYS A 8 -2.99 12.54 3.23
C LYS A 8 -3.18 12.88 1.75
N ALA A 9 -3.56 11.88 0.97
CA ALA A 9 -3.93 12.07 -0.43
C ALA A 9 -5.27 12.80 -0.56
N SER A 10 -5.43 13.53 -1.64
CA SER A 10 -6.64 14.24 -1.99
C SER A 10 -6.98 14.09 -3.46
N GLN A 11 -8.20 14.44 -3.88
CA GLN A 11 -8.61 14.30 -5.28
C GLN A 11 -7.68 14.99 -6.29
N PRO A 12 -7.12 16.20 -6.04
CA PRO A 12 -6.14 16.80 -6.93
C PRO A 12 -4.89 15.96 -7.19
N ASP A 13 -4.53 15.05 -6.29
CA ASP A 13 -3.35 14.19 -6.41
C ASP A 13 -3.55 13.03 -7.40
N ILE A 14 -4.79 12.69 -7.73
CA ILE A 14 -5.15 11.52 -8.56
C ILE A 14 -4.36 11.47 -9.86
N LYS A 15 -4.24 12.58 -10.56
CA LYS A 15 -3.53 12.64 -11.84
C LYS A 15 -2.06 12.19 -11.69
N GLU A 16 -1.40 12.61 -10.63
CA GLU A 16 0.00 12.27 -10.39
C GLU A 16 0.13 10.85 -9.81
N ILE A 17 -0.80 10.42 -8.96
CA ILE A 17 -0.90 9.03 -8.48
C ILE A 17 -1.04 8.07 -9.67
N MET A 18 -1.94 8.35 -10.63
CA MET A 18 -2.13 7.52 -11.81
C MET A 18 -0.89 7.46 -12.72
N LYS A 19 -0.10 8.53 -12.75
CA LYS A 19 1.19 8.51 -13.44
C LYS A 19 2.18 7.57 -12.73
N ILE A 20 2.26 7.64 -11.40
CA ILE A 20 3.10 6.72 -10.61
C ILE A 20 2.66 5.28 -10.81
N GLU A 21 1.35 5.00 -10.78
CA GLU A 21 0.76 3.67 -11.04
C GLU A 21 1.19 3.14 -12.40
N LYS A 22 1.06 3.96 -13.45
CA LYS A 22 1.45 3.61 -14.81
C LYS A 22 2.94 3.31 -14.94
N ASP A 23 3.78 4.08 -14.27
CA ASP A 23 5.24 3.93 -14.33
C ASP A 23 5.76 2.77 -13.47
N SER A 24 4.96 2.32 -12.49
CA SER A 24 5.37 1.30 -11.51
C SER A 24 4.91 -0.11 -11.85
N PHE A 25 3.79 -0.26 -12.56
CA PHE A 25 3.13 -1.56 -12.76
C PHE A 25 2.85 -1.88 -14.24
N LEU A 26 2.82 -3.17 -14.55
CA LEU A 26 2.42 -3.66 -15.87
C LEU A 26 0.93 -3.36 -16.13
N PRO A 27 0.52 -3.13 -17.39
CA PRO A 27 -0.86 -2.77 -17.73
C PRO A 27 -1.93 -3.72 -17.14
N GLU A 28 -1.61 -5.00 -17.06
CA GLU A 28 -2.52 -6.06 -16.63
C GLU A 28 -2.87 -6.01 -15.15
N ILE A 29 -2.02 -5.37 -14.34
CA ILE A 29 -2.19 -5.30 -12.88
C ILE A 29 -2.36 -3.87 -12.37
N ARG A 30 -2.42 -2.88 -13.27
CA ARG A 30 -2.69 -1.50 -12.89
C ARG A 30 -4.11 -1.35 -12.39
N GLU A 31 -4.24 -0.67 -11.29
CA GLU A 31 -5.55 -0.32 -10.76
C GLU A 31 -6.13 0.89 -11.50
N LYS A 32 -7.46 0.94 -11.55
CA LYS A 32 -8.19 2.01 -12.24
C LYS A 32 -8.29 3.26 -11.38
N GLU A 33 -8.37 4.41 -12.02
CA GLU A 33 -8.51 5.71 -11.35
C GLU A 33 -9.70 5.75 -10.38
N GLU A 34 -10.83 5.14 -10.76
CA GLU A 34 -12.03 5.10 -9.94
C GLU A 34 -11.79 4.43 -8.58
N LEU A 35 -10.91 3.42 -8.49
CA LEU A 35 -10.57 2.76 -7.25
C LEU A 35 -9.76 3.65 -6.32
N PHE A 36 -8.83 4.44 -6.86
CA PHE A 36 -8.08 5.41 -6.06
C PHE A 36 -8.97 6.53 -5.54
N ILE A 37 -9.89 7.05 -6.37
CA ILE A 37 -10.90 8.01 -5.94
C ILE A 37 -11.76 7.42 -4.83
N GLU A 38 -12.22 6.17 -5.00
CA GLU A 38 -13.03 5.47 -4.01
C GLU A 38 -12.29 5.34 -2.67
N ARG A 39 -11.01 4.95 -2.68
CA ARG A 39 -10.19 4.84 -1.46
C ARG A 39 -10.02 6.16 -0.74
N ILE A 40 -9.76 7.26 -1.47
CA ILE A 40 -9.66 8.60 -0.89
C ILE A 40 -10.99 9.05 -0.29
N CYS A 41 -12.12 8.66 -0.89
CA CYS A 41 -13.44 9.04 -0.37
C CYS A 41 -13.88 8.20 0.83
N VAL A 42 -13.57 6.91 0.84
CA VAL A 42 -14.04 5.97 1.89
C VAL A 42 -13.15 5.99 3.11
N PHE A 43 -11.83 6.00 2.91
CA PHE A 43 -10.86 5.99 4.00
C PHE A 43 -9.69 6.95 3.71
N PRO A 44 -9.95 8.27 3.73
CA PRO A 44 -8.91 9.27 3.45
C PRO A 44 -7.74 9.20 4.42
N GLU A 45 -7.96 8.76 5.66
CA GLU A 45 -6.92 8.58 6.67
C GLU A 45 -5.91 7.49 6.30
N GLY A 46 -6.33 6.50 5.53
CA GLY A 46 -5.51 5.37 5.08
C GLY A 46 -4.76 5.60 3.78
N PHE A 47 -4.92 6.77 3.16
CA PHE A 47 -4.28 7.06 1.89
C PHE A 47 -3.28 8.23 2.01
N PHE A 48 -2.01 7.95 1.75
CA PHE A 48 -0.93 8.91 1.83
C PHE A 48 -0.23 9.13 0.49
N VAL A 49 0.32 10.33 0.34
CA VAL A 49 1.31 10.66 -0.69
C VAL A 49 2.59 11.15 -0.05
N PHE A 50 3.71 10.92 -0.72
CA PHE A 50 5.04 11.40 -0.34
C PHE A 50 5.40 12.51 -1.31
N GLU A 51 5.41 13.73 -0.81
CA GLU A 51 5.66 14.93 -1.61
C GLU A 51 7.09 15.41 -1.43
N GLU A 52 7.78 15.68 -2.53
CA GLU A 52 9.10 16.29 -2.52
C GLU A 52 8.97 17.78 -2.19
N GLU A 53 9.58 18.23 -1.09
CA GLU A 53 9.40 19.59 -0.57
C GLU A 53 9.85 20.70 -1.53
N GLU A 54 10.87 20.45 -2.34
CA GLU A 54 11.42 21.46 -3.25
C GLU A 54 10.55 21.67 -4.51
N THR A 55 9.91 20.63 -4.99
CA THR A 55 9.20 20.64 -6.28
C THR A 55 7.70 20.54 -6.13
N GLY A 56 7.20 20.02 -5.01
CA GLY A 56 5.81 19.66 -4.80
C GLY A 56 5.35 18.43 -5.58
N HIS A 57 6.26 17.73 -6.27
CA HIS A 57 5.93 16.51 -7.00
C HIS A 57 5.83 15.30 -6.08
N LEU A 58 4.96 14.35 -6.45
CA LEU A 58 4.82 13.13 -5.68
C LEU A 58 5.99 12.16 -5.95
N ALA A 59 6.60 11.73 -4.86
CA ALA A 59 7.65 10.71 -4.84
C ALA A 59 7.10 9.29 -4.61
N GLY A 60 5.80 9.15 -4.37
CA GLY A 60 5.14 7.89 -4.15
C GLY A 60 3.76 8.03 -3.53
N TYR A 61 3.07 6.93 -3.41
CA TYR A 61 1.82 6.85 -2.68
C TYR A 61 1.75 5.55 -1.86
N PHE A 62 0.90 5.56 -0.84
CA PHE A 62 0.58 4.43 0.02
C PHE A 62 -0.92 4.41 0.28
N SER A 63 -1.56 3.27 0.09
CA SER A 63 -2.99 3.07 0.30
C SER A 63 -3.25 1.87 1.20
N SER A 64 -4.20 2.01 2.10
CA SER A 64 -4.59 0.98 3.05
C SER A 64 -6.08 1.00 3.33
N GLU A 65 -6.56 -0.01 4.04
CA GLU A 65 -7.91 -0.15 4.53
C GLU A 65 -7.94 -0.95 5.83
N LEU A 66 -9.00 -0.86 6.60
CA LEU A 66 -9.18 -1.62 7.83
C LEU A 66 -10.17 -2.74 7.61
N TRP A 67 -9.82 -3.95 8.06
CA TRP A 67 -10.65 -5.15 7.97
C TRP A 67 -11.00 -5.69 9.35
N GLU A 68 -12.19 -6.25 9.52
CA GLU A 68 -12.56 -6.98 10.73
C GLU A 68 -12.01 -8.40 10.72
N THR A 69 -11.99 -9.03 9.56
CA THR A 69 -11.46 -10.39 9.34
C THR A 69 -10.62 -10.41 8.05
N ILE A 70 -9.66 -11.32 7.99
CA ILE A 70 -8.96 -11.59 6.72
C ILE A 70 -9.95 -12.33 5.81
N PRO A 71 -10.28 -11.79 4.63
CA PRO A 71 -11.19 -12.43 3.70
C PRO A 71 -10.61 -13.71 3.11
N ASP A 72 -11.44 -14.54 2.50
CA ASP A 72 -10.99 -15.67 1.71
C ASP A 72 -10.05 -15.21 0.59
N PHE A 73 -9.07 -16.04 0.25
CA PHE A 73 -8.02 -15.69 -0.71
C PHE A 73 -8.53 -15.22 -2.08
N ASN A 74 -9.73 -15.63 -2.49
CA ASN A 74 -10.36 -15.16 -3.73
C ASN A 74 -10.76 -13.67 -3.69
N GLU A 75 -10.84 -13.08 -2.52
CA GLU A 75 -11.15 -11.66 -2.30
C GLU A 75 -9.89 -10.78 -2.19
N PHE A 76 -8.71 -11.38 -2.01
CA PHE A 76 -7.40 -10.73 -2.18
C PHE A 76 -7.13 -10.48 -3.68
N SER A 77 -7.98 -9.75 -4.33
CA SER A 77 -7.79 -9.46 -5.75
C SER A 77 -7.20 -8.08 -5.95
N VAL A 78 -6.29 -7.96 -6.90
CA VAL A 78 -5.88 -6.65 -7.42
C VAL A 78 -7.12 -5.94 -7.93
N GLY A 79 -7.34 -4.71 -7.48
CA GLY A 79 -8.47 -3.90 -7.94
C GLY A 79 -9.81 -4.18 -7.25
N HIS A 80 -9.81 -4.74 -6.03
CA HIS A 80 -11.04 -4.84 -5.25
C HIS A 80 -11.54 -3.46 -4.80
N SER A 81 -12.86 -3.35 -4.59
CA SER A 81 -13.49 -2.14 -4.08
C SER A 81 -13.39 -2.11 -2.55
N ILE A 82 -12.84 -1.02 -2.02
CA ILE A 82 -12.75 -0.78 -0.58
C ILE A 82 -14.12 -0.77 0.11
N LYS A 83 -15.18 -0.35 -0.58
CA LYS A 83 -16.56 -0.31 -0.06
C LYS A 83 -17.11 -1.68 0.36
N LYS A 84 -16.53 -2.76 -0.17
CA LYS A 84 -17.03 -4.11 0.10
C LYS A 84 -16.46 -4.71 1.37
N ILE A 85 -15.32 -4.22 1.85
CA ILE A 85 -14.53 -4.93 2.86
C ILE A 85 -14.03 -4.03 3.99
N HIS A 86 -13.88 -2.73 3.73
CA HIS A 86 -13.45 -1.77 4.76
C HIS A 86 -14.49 -1.64 5.87
N SER A 87 -14.00 -1.61 7.11
CA SER A 87 -14.78 -1.34 8.31
C SER A 87 -14.00 -0.40 9.24
N ASP A 88 -14.63 0.68 9.66
CA ASP A 88 -14.04 1.62 10.64
C ASP A 88 -13.72 0.96 11.99
N ASN A 89 -14.33 -0.20 12.29
CA ASN A 89 -14.05 -0.99 13.48
C ASN A 89 -12.96 -2.06 13.25
N GLY A 90 -12.44 -2.16 12.04
CA GLY A 90 -11.43 -3.16 11.69
C GLY A 90 -10.16 -3.03 12.52
N LYS A 91 -9.61 -4.16 12.93
CA LYS A 91 -8.34 -4.26 13.66
C LYS A 91 -7.21 -4.88 12.84
N ILE A 92 -7.47 -5.15 11.58
CA ILE A 92 -6.49 -5.63 10.63
C ILE A 92 -6.24 -4.50 9.63
N LEU A 93 -5.03 -3.95 9.63
CA LEU A 93 -4.62 -2.96 8.63
C LEU A 93 -4.15 -3.71 7.37
N TYR A 94 -4.91 -3.60 6.29
CA TYR A 94 -4.49 -4.14 4.99
C TYR A 94 -3.85 -3.05 4.14
N ILE A 95 -2.61 -3.28 3.72
CA ILE A 95 -1.89 -2.41 2.79
C ILE A 95 -2.26 -2.83 1.37
N SER A 96 -3.13 -2.05 0.73
CA SER A 96 -3.71 -2.38 -0.57
C SER A 96 -2.81 -2.01 -1.74
N SER A 97 -2.01 -0.93 -1.61
CA SER A 97 -1.08 -0.51 -2.66
C SER A 97 0.02 0.40 -2.12
N PHE A 98 1.22 0.24 -2.66
CA PHE A 98 2.38 1.06 -2.35
C PHE A 98 3.29 1.15 -3.58
N ALA A 99 3.59 2.35 -4.04
CA ALA A 99 4.45 2.55 -5.21
C ALA A 99 5.34 3.79 -5.10
N LEU A 100 6.55 3.64 -5.64
CA LEU A 100 7.51 4.73 -5.88
C LEU A 100 8.00 4.66 -7.33
N PRO A 101 8.07 5.81 -8.02
CA PRO A 101 8.79 5.91 -9.29
C PRO A 101 10.25 5.46 -9.17
N GLU A 102 10.79 4.90 -10.24
CA GLU A 102 12.14 4.33 -10.26
C GLU A 102 13.21 5.31 -9.74
N LYS A 103 13.11 6.59 -10.12
CA LYS A 103 14.06 7.64 -9.72
C LYS A 103 14.21 7.82 -8.20
N PHE A 104 13.20 7.40 -7.41
CA PHE A 104 13.20 7.48 -5.96
C PHE A 104 13.56 6.15 -5.27
N ARG A 105 13.77 5.08 -6.04
CA ARG A 105 14.15 3.76 -5.50
C ARG A 105 15.65 3.68 -5.20
N GLY A 106 16.07 2.66 -4.46
CA GLY A 106 17.48 2.33 -4.20
C GLY A 106 18.20 3.19 -3.16
N LYS A 107 17.59 4.27 -2.66
CA LYS A 107 18.19 5.22 -1.69
C LYS A 107 17.64 5.05 -0.25
N GLY A 108 16.95 3.95 0.03
CA GLY A 108 16.27 3.73 1.32
C GLY A 108 14.91 4.44 1.45
N ASN A 109 14.52 5.25 0.47
CA ASN A 109 13.26 5.99 0.50
C ASN A 109 12.04 5.07 0.66
N GLY A 110 12.01 3.93 -0.03
CA GLY A 110 10.89 2.98 0.07
C GLY A 110 10.66 2.50 1.49
N THR A 111 11.71 2.07 2.19
CA THR A 111 11.63 1.64 3.60
C THR A 111 11.20 2.80 4.50
N LYS A 112 11.77 3.98 4.29
CA LYS A 112 11.43 5.17 5.07
C LYS A 112 9.96 5.54 4.89
N PHE A 113 9.48 5.64 3.65
CA PHE A 113 8.11 6.02 3.34
C PHE A 113 7.11 5.01 3.88
N PHE A 114 7.35 3.73 3.61
CA PHE A 114 6.51 2.64 4.10
C PHE A 114 6.36 2.71 5.63
N ASN A 115 7.47 2.74 6.36
CA ASN A 115 7.45 2.76 7.82
C ASN A 115 6.84 4.04 8.40
N THR A 116 7.00 5.19 7.73
CA THR A 116 6.38 6.44 8.18
C THR A 116 4.86 6.36 8.07
N ALA A 117 4.33 5.86 6.94
CA ALA A 117 2.89 5.69 6.74
C ALA A 117 2.29 4.67 7.73
N ILE A 118 2.95 3.52 7.92
CA ILE A 118 2.54 2.51 8.90
C ILE A 118 2.46 3.11 10.31
N LYS A 119 3.47 3.85 10.73
CA LYS A 119 3.51 4.43 12.08
C LYS A 119 2.38 5.43 12.34
N GLU A 120 2.00 6.23 11.35
CA GLU A 120 0.81 7.09 11.45
C GLU A 120 -0.44 6.26 11.68
N LEU A 121 -0.64 5.20 10.89
CA LEU A 121 -1.81 4.34 11.00
C LEU A 121 -1.84 3.53 12.31
N GLU A 122 -0.69 3.04 12.77
CA GLU A 122 -0.59 2.38 14.08
C GLU A 122 -1.00 3.33 15.23
N THR A 123 -0.61 4.60 15.13
CA THR A 123 -0.93 5.61 16.14
C THR A 123 -2.42 5.96 16.15
N ASP A 124 -3.01 6.10 14.95
CA ASP A 124 -4.39 6.56 14.80
C ASP A 124 -5.43 5.44 15.02
N PHE A 125 -5.13 4.20 14.62
CA PHE A 125 -6.11 3.11 14.56
C PHE A 125 -5.80 1.92 15.48
N LEU A 126 -4.59 1.80 16.00
CA LEU A 126 -4.15 0.73 16.90
C LEU A 126 -4.54 -0.66 16.36
N PRO A 127 -4.11 -1.02 15.13
CA PRO A 127 -4.40 -2.33 14.59
C PRO A 127 -3.72 -3.43 15.40
N GLU A 128 -4.32 -4.61 15.44
CA GLU A 128 -3.73 -5.80 16.08
C GLU A 128 -2.69 -6.46 15.17
N LYS A 129 -2.92 -6.36 13.87
CA LYS A 129 -1.98 -6.83 12.85
C LYS A 129 -2.12 -6.08 11.53
N GLU A 130 -1.09 -6.23 10.73
CA GLU A 130 -0.97 -5.66 9.41
C GLU A 130 -0.77 -6.77 8.40
N VAL A 131 -1.43 -6.65 7.25
CA VAL A 131 -1.40 -7.66 6.17
C VAL A 131 -1.18 -6.97 4.85
N LEU A 132 -0.45 -7.61 3.96
CA LEU A 132 -0.29 -7.20 2.58
C LEU A 132 -0.14 -8.41 1.66
N MET A 133 -0.33 -8.21 0.38
CA MET A 133 0.02 -9.19 -0.65
C MET A 133 1.02 -8.57 -1.63
N VAL A 134 2.08 -9.29 -1.96
CA VAL A 134 3.15 -8.84 -2.86
C VAL A 134 3.40 -9.89 -3.94
N ASN A 135 3.67 -9.47 -5.17
CA ASN A 135 4.07 -10.37 -6.24
C ASN A 135 5.41 -11.05 -5.89
N GLU A 136 5.50 -12.36 -6.11
CA GLU A 136 6.68 -13.16 -5.80
C GLU A 136 7.97 -12.66 -6.45
N ASP A 137 7.87 -12.00 -7.62
CA ASP A 137 9.02 -11.48 -8.36
C ASP A 137 9.46 -10.07 -7.88
N TRP A 138 8.68 -9.38 -7.06
CA TRP A 138 9.01 -8.03 -6.59
C TRP A 138 9.94 -8.05 -5.38
N LYS A 139 11.17 -8.52 -5.61
CA LYS A 139 12.19 -8.69 -4.55
C LYS A 139 12.48 -7.41 -3.77
N GLY A 140 12.47 -6.25 -4.44
CA GLY A 140 12.69 -4.97 -3.79
C GLY A 140 11.58 -4.60 -2.81
N ALA A 141 10.32 -4.83 -3.17
CA ALA A 141 9.18 -4.60 -2.30
C ALA A 141 9.19 -5.61 -1.12
N ARG A 142 9.40 -6.89 -1.39
CA ARG A 142 9.55 -7.92 -0.33
C ARG A 142 10.62 -7.55 0.68
N HIS A 143 11.77 -7.09 0.21
CA HIS A 143 12.85 -6.65 1.11
C HIS A 143 12.44 -5.50 2.03
N ILE A 144 11.64 -4.53 1.54
CA ILE A 144 11.09 -3.45 2.36
C ILE A 144 10.20 -4.05 3.45
N TYR A 145 9.29 -4.96 3.10
CA TYR A 145 8.34 -5.55 4.03
C TYR A 145 9.03 -6.43 5.06
N GLU A 146 9.96 -7.28 4.66
CA GLU A 146 10.78 -8.12 5.57
C GLU A 146 11.57 -7.25 6.56
N LYS A 147 12.21 -6.18 6.09
CA LYS A 147 12.89 -5.20 6.98
C LYS A 147 11.95 -4.47 7.93
N SER A 148 10.69 -4.33 7.55
CA SER A 148 9.65 -3.73 8.39
C SER A 148 8.97 -4.74 9.32
N GLY A 149 9.47 -5.99 9.38
CA GLY A 149 9.01 -7.02 10.30
C GLY A 149 7.87 -7.90 9.79
N PHE A 150 7.50 -7.79 8.51
CA PHE A 150 6.51 -8.68 7.90
C PHE A 150 7.12 -10.05 7.60
N MET A 151 6.33 -11.10 7.80
CA MET A 151 6.69 -12.48 7.49
C MET A 151 5.69 -13.09 6.53
N GLU A 152 6.17 -13.93 5.62
CA GLU A 152 5.31 -14.71 4.72
C GLU A 152 4.48 -15.70 5.51
N ILE A 153 3.16 -15.69 5.31
CA ILE A 153 2.21 -16.60 5.98
C ILE A 153 1.49 -17.52 5.00
N SER A 154 1.32 -17.12 3.77
CA SER A 154 0.67 -17.93 2.74
C SER A 154 1.02 -17.47 1.33
N ARG A 155 0.61 -18.27 0.36
CA ARG A 155 0.84 -18.05 -1.05
C ARG A 155 -0.45 -18.27 -1.83
N ILE A 156 -0.80 -17.36 -2.71
CA ILE A 156 -1.97 -17.43 -3.57
C ILE A 156 -1.48 -17.59 -5.00
N GLU A 157 -1.70 -18.78 -5.56
CA GLU A 157 -1.31 -19.05 -6.93
C GLU A 157 -2.13 -18.20 -7.93
N ASN A 158 -1.46 -17.70 -8.96
CA ASN A 158 -2.08 -16.87 -10.00
C ASN A 158 -2.75 -15.58 -9.51
N ALA A 159 -2.35 -15.04 -8.35
CA ALA A 159 -2.88 -13.78 -7.82
C ALA A 159 -2.51 -12.57 -8.69
N PHE A 160 -1.39 -12.65 -9.41
CA PHE A 160 -0.93 -11.65 -10.34
C PHE A 160 -0.86 -12.19 -11.77
N PHE A 161 -1.21 -11.38 -12.76
CA PHE A 161 -1.10 -11.72 -14.18
C PHE A 161 0.21 -11.13 -14.77
N PRO A 162 0.91 -11.88 -15.68
CA PRO A 162 0.67 -13.25 -16.08
C PRO A 162 1.19 -14.27 -15.05
N SER A 163 0.30 -15.14 -14.57
CA SER A 163 0.56 -16.34 -13.76
C SER A 163 1.69 -16.23 -12.73
N ARG A 164 1.61 -15.25 -11.85
CA ARG A 164 2.53 -15.05 -10.73
C ARG A 164 1.79 -15.17 -9.41
N ALA A 165 2.45 -15.79 -8.45
CA ALA A 165 1.88 -15.93 -7.11
C ALA A 165 1.91 -14.63 -6.34
N GLY A 166 0.90 -14.42 -5.53
CA GLY A 166 0.86 -13.42 -4.47
C GLY A 166 1.38 -14.04 -3.18
N ILE A 167 2.37 -13.41 -2.59
CA ILE A 167 2.88 -13.75 -1.27
C ILE A 167 2.13 -12.91 -0.27
N VAL A 168 1.35 -13.54 0.60
CA VAL A 168 0.67 -12.86 1.72
C VAL A 168 1.65 -12.76 2.87
N MET A 169 1.84 -11.56 3.36
CA MET A 169 2.73 -11.27 4.47
C MET A 169 1.97 -10.59 5.60
N GLU A 170 2.35 -10.91 6.83
CA GLU A 170 1.71 -10.41 8.04
C GLU A 170 2.76 -9.90 9.04
N ARG A 171 2.38 -8.87 9.79
CA ARG A 171 3.10 -8.38 10.96
C ARG A 171 2.10 -8.19 12.11
N HIS A 172 2.41 -8.72 13.30
CA HIS A 172 1.65 -8.43 14.50
C HIS A 172 2.11 -7.11 15.12
N CYS A 173 1.15 -6.27 15.47
CA CYS A 173 1.42 -5.04 16.20
C CYS A 173 1.56 -5.37 17.68
N VAL A 174 2.62 -4.90 18.31
CA VAL A 174 2.83 -5.09 19.74
C VAL A 174 1.90 -4.13 20.50
N SER A 175 0.91 -4.67 21.20
CA SER A 175 0.13 -3.86 22.15
C SER A 175 1.03 -3.48 23.33
N PHE A 176 1.25 -2.20 23.53
CA PHE A 176 1.89 -1.65 24.72
C PHE A 176 0.87 -1.38 25.80
#